data_245bb5df6cfaf831047a8cad486ed5d5
#
_entry.id   245bb5df6cfaf831047a8cad486ed5d5
#
_cell.length_a   1.000
_cell.length_b   1.000
_cell.length_c   1.000
_cell.angle_alpha   90.00
_cell.angle_beta   90.00
_cell.angle_gamma   90.00
#
_symmetry.space_group_name_H-M   'P 1'
#
loop_
_entity.id
_entity.type
_entity.pdbx_description
1 polymer ?
#
loop_
_entity_poly.entity_id
_entity_poly.type
_entity_poly.pdbx_seq_one_letter_code
_entity_poly.pdbx_strand_id
1 'polypeptide(L)'
;MIETRQMSFEDIKPKRLTKYMQILDIIGNREMTAREIENEMNKRSYSKYFDMNHVRPRLTELVNEYNELIECGTKVDYVTNKSVAVYRKATEEEKMMAENMQHIPNID
;
A
#
# COMPACT_ATOMS: atom_id res chain seq x y z
N MET A 1 18.53 3.70 -18.52
CA MET A 1 18.11 3.68 -18.04
C MET A 1 17.48 3.24 -17.53
N ILE A 2 17.05 3.18 -17.02
CA ILE A 2 16.57 2.88 -16.66
C ILE A 2 15.82 2.72 -16.10
N GLU A 3 15.37 2.86 -15.63
CA GLU A 3 14.61 2.64 -15.06
C GLU A 3 13.61 2.22 -15.29
N THR A 4 13.59 2.10 -15.42
CA THR A 4 12.63 1.68 -15.89
C THR A 4 11.95 0.65 -15.41
N ARG A 5 12.46 -0.07 -14.84
CA ARG A 5 11.91 -1.20 -14.37
C ARG A 5 10.57 -1.01 -13.82
N GLN A 6 10.27 0.01 -13.30
CA GLN A 6 8.96 0.20 -12.78
C GLN A 6 8.58 1.63 -13.00
N MET A 7 7.31 1.90 -13.02
CA MET A 7 6.83 3.24 -13.14
C MET A 7 7.13 3.98 -11.88
N SER A 8 7.51 5.22 -12.00
CA SER A 8 7.61 6.03 -10.81
C SER A 8 6.20 6.32 -10.30
N PHE A 9 6.10 6.66 -9.04
CA PHE A 9 4.83 6.97 -8.45
C PHE A 9 4.14 8.12 -9.17
N GLU A 10 4.91 9.00 -9.76
CA GLU A 10 4.37 10.16 -10.46
C GLU A 10 3.80 9.82 -11.83
N ASP A 11 4.14 8.66 -12.37
CA ASP A 11 3.64 8.26 -13.68
C ASP A 11 2.29 7.56 -13.60
N ILE A 12 1.71 7.45 -12.41
CA ILE A 12 0.49 6.75 -12.22
C ILE A 12 -0.68 7.61 -12.68
N LYS A 13 -1.70 6.97 -13.22
CA LYS A 13 -2.88 7.69 -13.66
C LYS A 13 -3.49 8.46 -12.50
N PRO A 14 -3.99 9.66 -12.74
CA PRO A 14 -4.45 10.53 -11.63
C PRO A 14 -5.49 9.90 -10.72
N LYS A 15 -6.44 9.17 -11.25
CA LYS A 15 -7.46 8.54 -10.42
C LYS A 15 -6.86 7.54 -9.44
N ARG A 16 -5.96 6.72 -9.94
CA ARG A 16 -5.33 5.70 -9.11
C ARG A 16 -4.37 6.34 -8.11
N LEU A 17 -3.64 7.35 -8.56
CA LEU A 17 -2.73 8.07 -7.68
C LEU A 17 -3.48 8.68 -6.51
N THR A 18 -4.67 9.22 -6.76
CA THR A 18 -5.47 9.80 -5.70
C THR A 18 -5.81 8.76 -4.63
N LYS A 19 -6.19 7.56 -5.05
CA LYS A 19 -6.50 6.51 -4.08
C LYS A 19 -5.26 6.10 -3.29
N TYR A 20 -4.12 5.99 -3.94
CA TYR A 20 -2.88 5.67 -3.24
C TYR A 20 -2.56 6.72 -2.19
N MET A 21 -2.66 7.99 -2.57
CA MET A 21 -2.35 9.08 -1.65
C MET A 21 -3.31 9.11 -0.46
N GLN A 22 -4.58 8.83 -0.72
CA GLN A 22 -5.56 8.76 0.36
C GLN A 22 -5.22 7.66 1.35
N ILE A 23 -4.85 6.49 0.84
CA ILE A 23 -4.49 5.36 1.69
C ILE A 23 -3.25 5.70 2.51
N LEU A 24 -2.23 6.25 1.88
CA LEU A 24 -1.00 6.58 2.57
C LEU A 24 -1.24 7.63 3.65
N ASP A 25 -2.10 8.60 3.35
CA ASP A 25 -2.42 9.64 4.31
C ASP A 25 -3.15 9.07 5.52
N ILE A 26 -4.06 8.14 5.28
CA ILE A 26 -4.79 7.50 6.36
C ILE A 26 -3.87 6.71 7.26
N ILE A 27 -2.97 5.95 6.68
CA ILE A 27 -2.06 5.14 7.47
C ILE A 27 -1.12 6.02 8.28
N GLY A 28 -0.56 7.05 7.63
CA GLY A 28 0.34 7.95 8.34
C GLY A 28 1.45 7.20 9.02
N ASN A 29 1.58 7.38 10.31
CA ASN A 29 2.59 6.69 11.11
C ASN A 29 2.03 5.49 11.86
N ARG A 30 0.85 5.04 11.48
CA ARG A 30 0.18 3.96 12.17
C ARG A 30 0.36 2.64 11.45
N GLU A 31 -0.07 1.57 12.11
CA GLU A 31 -0.14 0.24 11.53
C GLU A 31 -1.61 -0.13 11.44
N MET A 32 -2.07 -0.43 10.25
CA MET A 32 -3.50 -0.63 10.02
C MET A 32 -3.76 -1.81 9.11
N THR A 33 -4.89 -2.48 9.35
CA THR A 33 -5.36 -3.53 8.46
C THR A 33 -6.16 -2.91 7.33
N ALA A 34 -6.45 -3.72 6.31
CA ALA A 34 -7.25 -3.25 5.18
C ALA A 34 -8.64 -2.77 5.64
N ARG A 35 -9.23 -3.50 6.59
CA ARG A 35 -10.56 -3.11 7.08
C ARG A 35 -10.52 -1.78 7.82
N GLU A 36 -9.48 -1.58 8.60
CA GLU A 36 -9.33 -0.31 9.32
C GLU A 36 -9.16 0.84 8.34
N ILE A 37 -8.40 0.61 7.27
CA ILE A 37 -8.21 1.62 6.24
C ILE A 37 -9.54 1.91 5.55
N GLU A 38 -10.28 0.86 5.21
CA GLU A 38 -11.58 1.03 4.58
C GLU A 38 -12.51 1.87 5.44
N ASN A 39 -12.55 1.53 6.74
CA ASN A 39 -13.42 2.26 7.66
C ASN A 39 -13.05 3.73 7.73
N GLU A 40 -11.76 4.03 7.74
CA GLU A 40 -11.31 5.41 7.78
C GLU A 40 -11.65 6.15 6.49
N MET A 41 -11.52 5.48 5.36
CA MET A 41 -11.84 6.13 4.09
C MET A 41 -13.33 6.46 4.00
N ASN A 42 -14.16 5.54 4.50
CA ASN A 42 -15.60 5.80 4.53
C ASN A 42 -15.94 6.91 5.50
N LYS A 43 -15.28 6.94 6.64
CA LYS A 43 -15.49 7.95 7.64
C LYS A 43 -15.11 9.34 7.13
N ARG A 44 -14.06 9.42 6.34
CA ARG A 44 -13.61 10.70 5.77
C ARG A 44 -14.37 11.07 4.52
N SER A 45 -15.24 10.18 4.04
CA SER A 45 -16.04 10.42 2.84
C SER A 45 -15.19 10.69 1.61
N TYR A 46 -14.07 9.99 1.50
CA TYR A 46 -13.25 10.13 0.32
C TYR A 46 -13.96 9.57 -0.91
N SER A 47 -14.83 8.60 -0.71
CA SER A 47 -15.57 8.01 -1.80
C SER A 47 -16.93 7.60 -1.27
N LYS A 48 -17.94 7.69 -2.14
CA LYS A 48 -19.28 7.31 -1.76
C LYS A 48 -19.38 5.82 -1.49
N TYR A 49 -18.67 5.04 -2.27
CA TYR A 49 -18.69 3.59 -2.13
C TYR A 49 -17.26 3.10 -2.03
N PHE A 50 -16.78 2.93 -0.84
CA PHE A 50 -15.45 2.42 -0.63
C PHE A 50 -15.57 1.12 0.14
N ASP A 51 -15.23 0.01 -0.49
CA ASP A 51 -15.28 -1.29 0.16
C ASP A 51 -13.94 -2.00 -0.06
N MET A 52 -13.86 -3.24 0.42
CA MET A 52 -12.62 -4.00 0.34
C MET A 52 -12.17 -4.25 -1.09
N ASN A 53 -13.12 -4.29 -2.02
CA ASN A 53 -12.76 -4.49 -3.42
C ASN A 53 -12.03 -3.29 -4.00
N HIS A 54 -12.18 -2.13 -3.39
CA HIS A 54 -11.48 -0.93 -3.84
C HIS A 54 -10.17 -0.72 -3.09
N VAL A 55 -10.11 -1.20 -1.86
CA VAL A 55 -8.95 -0.97 -1.01
C VAL A 55 -7.87 -2.01 -1.22
N ARG A 56 -8.25 -3.29 -1.20
CA ARG A 56 -7.25 -4.36 -1.25
C ARG A 56 -6.35 -4.35 -2.47
N PRO A 57 -6.88 -4.16 -3.69
CA PRO A 57 -5.97 -4.13 -4.83
C PRO A 57 -4.96 -2.99 -4.74
N ARG A 58 -5.40 -1.85 -4.20
CA ARG A 58 -4.48 -0.72 -4.06
C ARG A 58 -3.41 -1.00 -3.02
N LEU A 59 -3.75 -1.70 -1.93
CA LEU A 59 -2.77 -2.07 -0.94
C LEU A 59 -1.73 -3.02 -1.52
N THR A 60 -2.18 -4.00 -2.28
CA THR A 60 -1.28 -4.95 -2.92
C THR A 60 -0.30 -4.24 -3.84
N GLU A 61 -0.80 -3.29 -4.61
CA GLU A 61 0.05 -2.53 -5.52
C GLU A 61 1.06 -1.68 -4.75
N LEU A 62 0.61 -1.06 -3.68
CA LEU A 62 1.52 -0.23 -2.88
C LEU A 62 2.62 -1.05 -2.22
N VAL A 63 2.33 -2.29 -1.87
CA VAL A 63 3.32 -3.16 -1.29
C VAL A 63 4.25 -3.72 -2.37
N ASN A 64 3.69 -4.27 -3.43
CA ASN A 64 4.47 -5.08 -4.36
C ASN A 64 5.02 -4.32 -5.55
N GLU A 65 4.33 -3.28 -5.99
CA GLU A 65 4.76 -2.56 -7.19
C GLU A 65 5.49 -1.27 -6.88
N TYR A 66 5.05 -0.57 -5.84
CA TYR A 66 5.62 0.75 -5.57
C TYR A 66 6.44 0.81 -4.30
N ASN A 67 6.40 -0.25 -3.51
CA ASN A 67 7.19 -0.34 -2.27
C ASN A 67 6.93 0.82 -1.31
N GLU A 68 5.70 1.31 -1.30
CA GLU A 68 5.32 2.39 -0.40
C GLU A 68 4.78 1.87 0.93
N LEU A 69 4.35 0.60 0.96
CA LEU A 69 3.82 -0.02 2.16
C LEU A 69 4.54 -1.32 2.44
N ILE A 70 4.53 -1.70 3.69
CA ILE A 70 5.12 -2.96 4.14
C ILE A 70 4.09 -3.70 4.98
N GLU A 71 3.98 -5.01 4.76
CA GLU A 71 3.20 -5.86 5.65
C GLU A 71 4.05 -6.12 6.87
N CYS A 72 3.67 -5.54 7.98
CA CYS A 72 4.51 -5.58 9.17
C CYS A 72 4.06 -6.59 10.21
N GLY A 73 2.99 -7.32 9.96
CA GLY A 73 2.50 -8.31 10.92
C GLY A 73 1.08 -8.72 10.61
N THR A 74 0.44 -9.35 11.59
CA THR A 74 -0.95 -9.77 11.43
C THR A 74 -1.76 -9.35 12.65
N LYS A 75 -3.07 -9.31 12.46
CA LYS A 75 -3.99 -8.93 13.50
C LYS A 75 -5.31 -9.59 13.21
N VAL A 76 -6.09 -9.91 14.23
CA VAL A 76 -7.39 -10.52 14.01
C VAL A 76 -8.37 -9.47 13.55
N ASP A 77 -9.04 -9.73 12.41
CA ASP A 77 -10.06 -8.85 11.89
C ASP A 77 -11.35 -9.09 12.69
N TYR A 78 -11.89 -8.03 13.27
CA TYR A 78 -13.03 -8.18 14.17
C TYR A 78 -14.32 -8.59 13.46
N VAL A 79 -14.36 -8.43 12.14
CA VAL A 79 -15.55 -8.80 11.39
C VAL A 79 -15.54 -10.28 11.02
N THR A 80 -14.41 -10.77 10.49
CA THR A 80 -14.32 -12.15 10.05
C THR A 80 -13.70 -13.07 11.09
N ASN A 81 -13.10 -12.51 12.12
CA ASN A 81 -12.39 -13.24 13.16
C ASN A 81 -11.23 -14.05 12.62
N LYS A 82 -10.63 -13.59 11.53
CA LYS A 82 -9.46 -14.23 10.91
C LYS A 82 -8.27 -13.30 10.98
N SER A 83 -7.08 -13.90 10.94
CA SER A 83 -5.86 -13.11 10.91
C SER A 83 -5.70 -12.46 9.55
N VAL A 84 -5.39 -11.18 9.55
CA VAL A 84 -5.19 -10.43 8.31
C VAL A 84 -3.92 -9.61 8.43
N ALA A 85 -3.38 -9.22 7.29
CA ALA A 85 -2.15 -8.44 7.25
C ALA A 85 -2.33 -7.05 7.82
N VAL A 86 -1.28 -6.56 8.45
CA VAL A 86 -1.21 -5.19 8.94
C VAL A 86 -0.18 -4.46 8.09
N TYR A 87 -0.50 -3.25 7.70
CA TYR A 87 0.34 -2.46 6.80
C TYR A 87 0.85 -1.22 7.50
N ARG A 88 2.07 -0.82 7.16
CA ARG A 88 2.61 0.46 7.57
C ARG A 88 3.37 1.06 6.40
N LYS A 89 3.61 2.35 6.46
CA LYS A 89 4.38 3.01 5.40
C LYS A 89 5.83 2.56 5.46
N ALA A 90 6.42 2.37 4.31
CA ALA A 90 7.84 2.03 4.22
C ALA A 90 8.68 3.25 4.53
N THR A 91 9.82 3.03 5.19
CA THR A 91 10.76 4.10 5.41
C THR A 91 11.56 4.33 4.13
N GLU A 92 12.25 5.45 4.07
CA GLU A 92 13.11 5.73 2.91
C GLU A 92 14.16 4.65 2.74
N GLU A 93 14.69 4.18 3.83
CA GLU A 93 15.68 3.13 3.80
C GLU A 93 15.10 1.85 3.22
N GLU A 94 13.89 1.50 3.64
CA GLU A 94 13.24 0.30 3.15
C GLU A 94 12.92 0.41 1.67
N LYS A 95 12.52 1.58 1.22
CA LYS A 95 12.26 1.80 -0.20
C LYS A 95 13.53 1.62 -1.00
N MET A 96 14.62 2.14 -0.51
CA MET A 96 15.89 2.00 -1.20
C MET A 96 16.35 0.56 -1.25
N MET A 97 16.16 -0.17 -0.18
CA MET A 97 16.53 -1.58 -0.15
C MET A 97 15.70 -2.40 -1.14
N ALA A 98 14.41 -2.12 -1.20
CA ALA A 98 13.54 -2.81 -2.15
C ALA A 98 13.98 -2.53 -3.59
N GLU A 99 14.33 -1.29 -3.85
CA GLU A 99 14.81 -0.89 -5.17
C GLU A 99 16.10 -1.60 -5.52
N ASN A 100 17.01 -1.64 -4.58
CA ASN A 100 18.27 -2.32 -4.79
C ASN A 100 18.07 -3.80 -5.06
N MET A 101 17.18 -4.42 -4.35
CA MET A 101 16.91 -5.83 -4.57
C MET A 101 16.33 -6.09 -5.93
N GLN A 102 15.51 -5.17 -6.42
CA GLN A 102 14.96 -5.30 -7.75
C GLN A 102 16.01 -5.11 -8.82
N HIS A 103 17.06 -4.36 -8.50
CA HIS A 103 18.12 -4.11 -9.44
C HIS A 103 19.20 -5.18 -9.43
N ILE A 104 19.23 -6.03 -8.44
CA ILE A 104 20.24 -7.05 -8.37
C ILE A 104 20.06 -7.99 -9.53
N PRO A 105 21.07 -8.20 -10.33
CA PRO A 105 20.94 -9.08 -11.47
C PRO A 105 20.71 -10.49 -10.99
N ASN A 106 20.04 -11.22 -11.81
CA ASN A 106 19.83 -12.56 -11.48
C ASN A 106 21.11 -13.28 -11.56
N ILE A 107 21.55 -13.80 -10.48
CA ILE A 107 22.79 -14.30 -10.40
C ILE A 107 22.89 -15.68 -10.75
N ASP A 108 21.97 -16.34 -10.89
CA ASP A 108 22.12 -17.68 -11.23
C ASP A 108 22.02 -18.03 -12.55
#